data_c08058307ba49aa934e5eccc5ca55347
#
_entry.id   c08058307ba49aa934e5eccc5ca55347
#
_cell.length_a   1.000
_cell.length_b   1.000
_cell.length_c   1.000
_cell.angle_alpha   90.00
_cell.angle_beta   90.00
_cell.angle_gamma   90.00
#
_symmetry.space_group_name_H-M   'P 1'
#
loop_
_entity.id
_entity.type
_entity.pdbx_description
1 polymer ?
#
loop_
_entity_poly.entity_id
_entity_poly.type
_entity_poly.pdbx_seq_one_letter_code
_entity_poly.pdbx_strand_id
1 'polypeptide(L)'
;HYFAFLKACGTHLDPKTRNLISVITKVDAQTERGFKQYLKRALRDGCTPMEVLDALLMAFPTLGLAKIVWAVDIILAMDLPGFHPEALQGKAPAAAATAASAPEPVWHDLLATRGVEVGSTQRIDCDGRAVFVHRASARSWRVYDSLCPHQTTNIPHLGLQGHTLTCPKH
;
A
#
# COMPACT_ATOMS: atom_id res chain seq x y z
N HIS A 1 2.35 -0.07 -37.14
CA HIS A 1 3.50 -0.44 -36.28
C HIS A 1 3.25 -0.11 -34.80
N TYR A 2 2.80 1.11 -34.43
CA TYR A 2 2.58 1.51 -33.02
C TYR A 2 1.59 0.61 -32.26
N PHE A 3 0.45 0.30 -32.87
CA PHE A 3 -0.55 -0.61 -32.23
C PHE A 3 -0.06 -2.05 -32.07
N ALA A 4 0.76 -2.53 -32.99
CA ALA A 4 1.37 -3.86 -32.86
C ALA A 4 2.37 -3.90 -31.71
N PHE A 5 3.17 -2.84 -31.54
CA PHE A 5 4.07 -2.68 -30.41
C PHE A 5 3.31 -2.65 -29.08
N LEU A 6 2.23 -1.86 -28.97
CA LEU A 6 1.41 -1.80 -27.76
C LEU A 6 0.77 -3.16 -27.40
N LYS A 7 0.40 -3.96 -28.41
CA LYS A 7 -0.12 -5.31 -28.16
C LYS A 7 0.95 -6.25 -27.59
N ALA A 8 2.21 -6.06 -27.98
CA ALA A 8 3.33 -6.87 -27.48
C ALA A 8 3.83 -6.41 -26.11
N CYS A 9 3.50 -5.19 -25.68
CA CYS A 9 3.88 -4.69 -24.37
C CYS A 9 3.12 -5.39 -23.23
N GLY A 10 3.81 -5.66 -22.14
CA GLY A 10 3.21 -6.22 -20.93
C GLY A 10 2.81 -7.70 -21.03
N THR A 11 3.39 -8.45 -21.98
CA THR A 11 3.10 -9.88 -22.16
C THR A 11 3.52 -10.74 -20.96
N HIS A 12 4.43 -10.24 -20.12
CA HIS A 12 4.88 -10.93 -18.91
C HIS A 12 4.03 -10.57 -17.67
N LEU A 13 3.06 -9.66 -17.81
CA LEU A 13 2.14 -9.31 -16.76
C LEU A 13 0.81 -10.06 -16.97
N ASP A 14 0.19 -10.46 -15.87
CA ASP A 14 -1.17 -11.00 -15.94
C ASP A 14 -2.15 -9.95 -16.49
N PRO A 15 -3.28 -10.35 -17.07
CA PRO A 15 -4.22 -9.44 -17.71
C PRO A 15 -4.78 -8.36 -16.80
N LYS A 16 -5.05 -8.68 -15.52
CA LYS A 16 -5.59 -7.72 -14.55
C LYS A 16 -4.56 -6.63 -14.22
N THR A 17 -3.34 -7.02 -13.85
CA THR A 17 -2.24 -6.09 -13.57
C THR A 17 -2.00 -5.16 -14.75
N ARG A 18 -1.96 -5.69 -15.98
CA ARG A 18 -1.79 -4.88 -17.18
C ARG A 18 -2.93 -3.88 -17.39
N ASN A 19 -4.16 -4.29 -17.12
CA ASN A 19 -5.32 -3.42 -17.25
C ASN A 19 -5.30 -2.31 -16.19
N LEU A 20 -4.97 -2.61 -14.93
CA LEU A 20 -4.85 -1.62 -13.86
C LEU A 20 -3.76 -0.58 -14.18
N ILE A 21 -2.59 -1.01 -14.64
CA ILE A 21 -1.53 -0.08 -15.12
C ILE A 21 -2.05 0.79 -16.25
N SER A 22 -2.80 0.22 -17.20
CA SER A 22 -3.37 0.97 -18.31
C SER A 22 -4.40 2.02 -17.83
N VAL A 23 -5.21 1.70 -16.82
CA VAL A 23 -6.12 2.66 -16.18
C VAL A 23 -5.33 3.82 -15.58
N ILE A 24 -4.32 3.54 -14.76
CA ILE A 24 -3.51 4.57 -14.09
C ILE A 24 -2.79 5.47 -15.09
N THR A 25 -2.25 4.94 -16.18
CA THR A 25 -1.61 5.76 -17.22
C THR A 25 -2.58 6.72 -17.90
N LYS A 26 -3.89 6.40 -17.93
CA LYS A 26 -4.92 7.31 -18.46
C LYS A 26 -5.33 8.37 -17.44
N VAL A 27 -5.25 8.07 -16.15
CA VAL A 27 -5.39 9.07 -15.09
C VAL A 27 -4.24 10.06 -15.14
N ASP A 28 -3.01 9.60 -15.30
CA ASP A 28 -1.85 10.48 -15.44
C ASP A 28 -1.99 11.42 -16.64
N ALA A 29 -2.34 10.88 -17.79
CA ALA A 29 -2.54 11.63 -19.03
C ALA A 29 -3.83 12.48 -19.05
N GLN A 30 -4.72 12.36 -18.05
CA GLN A 30 -6.02 13.03 -17.93
C GLN A 30 -6.87 12.94 -19.22
N THR A 31 -6.83 11.81 -19.91
CA THR A 31 -7.63 11.55 -21.11
C THR A 31 -8.94 10.87 -20.74
N GLU A 32 -10.01 11.63 -20.55
CA GLU A 32 -11.30 11.11 -20.08
C GLU A 32 -11.84 9.95 -20.95
N ARG A 33 -11.87 10.14 -22.27
CA ARG A 33 -12.31 9.10 -23.19
C ARG A 33 -11.46 7.82 -23.07
N GLY A 34 -10.15 7.99 -22.96
CA GLY A 34 -9.22 6.88 -22.77
C GLY A 34 -9.45 6.20 -21.41
N PHE A 35 -9.58 6.95 -20.34
CA PHE A 35 -9.85 6.45 -19.01
C PHE A 35 -11.14 5.61 -18.97
N LYS A 36 -12.27 6.15 -19.47
CA LYS A 36 -13.54 5.42 -19.56
C LYS A 36 -13.42 4.11 -20.35
N GLN A 37 -12.68 4.12 -21.45
CA GLN A 37 -12.47 2.94 -22.28
C GLN A 37 -11.66 1.86 -21.56
N TYR A 38 -10.54 2.25 -20.93
CA TYR A 38 -9.66 1.30 -20.25
C TYR A 38 -10.27 0.80 -18.94
N LEU A 39 -11.03 1.63 -18.22
CA LEU A 39 -11.79 1.19 -17.05
C LEU A 39 -12.83 0.12 -17.41
N LYS A 40 -13.65 0.36 -18.44
CA LYS A 40 -14.62 -0.64 -18.93
C LYS A 40 -13.93 -1.94 -19.35
N ARG A 41 -12.77 -1.83 -19.98
CA ARG A 41 -11.96 -3.00 -20.36
C ARG A 41 -11.47 -3.75 -19.14
N ALA A 42 -10.91 -3.06 -18.15
CA ALA A 42 -10.41 -3.68 -16.92
C ALA A 42 -11.52 -4.46 -16.20
N LEU A 43 -12.70 -3.88 -16.05
CA LEU A 43 -13.86 -4.55 -15.43
C LEU A 43 -14.32 -5.77 -16.24
N ARG A 44 -14.41 -5.65 -17.57
CA ARG A 44 -14.77 -6.75 -18.45
C ARG A 44 -13.77 -7.91 -18.37
N ASP A 45 -12.48 -7.60 -18.27
CA ASP A 45 -11.38 -8.57 -18.20
C ASP A 45 -11.15 -9.09 -16.76
N GLY A 46 -12.09 -8.80 -15.83
CA GLY A 46 -12.19 -9.40 -14.51
C GLY A 46 -11.56 -8.62 -13.37
N CYS A 47 -11.13 -7.36 -13.57
CA CYS A 47 -10.79 -6.49 -12.45
C CYS A 47 -12.06 -6.14 -11.68
N THR A 48 -11.96 -6.14 -10.35
CA THR A 48 -13.05 -5.69 -9.49
C THR A 48 -13.01 -4.17 -9.30
N PRO A 49 -14.14 -3.53 -8.95
CA PRO A 49 -14.16 -2.12 -8.56
C PRO A 49 -13.17 -1.78 -7.45
N MET A 50 -13.02 -2.65 -6.46
CA MET A 50 -12.06 -2.46 -5.36
C MET A 50 -10.60 -2.50 -5.84
N GLU A 51 -10.23 -3.43 -6.73
CA GLU A 51 -8.88 -3.46 -7.33
C GLU A 51 -8.58 -2.18 -8.11
N VAL A 52 -9.58 -1.59 -8.78
CA VAL A 52 -9.42 -0.30 -9.47
C VAL A 52 -9.21 0.83 -8.47
N LEU A 53 -10.00 0.89 -7.39
CA LEU A 53 -9.85 1.92 -6.35
C LEU A 53 -8.51 1.78 -5.62
N ASP A 54 -8.09 0.57 -5.31
CA ASP A 54 -6.77 0.31 -4.70
C ASP A 54 -5.64 0.80 -5.62
N ALA A 55 -5.71 0.52 -6.92
CA ALA A 55 -4.72 1.00 -7.87
C ALA A 55 -4.66 2.55 -7.94
N LEU A 56 -5.82 3.22 -7.88
CA LEU A 56 -5.89 4.68 -7.80
C LEU A 56 -5.26 5.21 -6.51
N LEU A 57 -5.57 4.60 -5.38
CA LEU A 57 -4.99 4.98 -4.08
C LEU A 57 -3.48 4.74 -4.02
N MET A 58 -3.00 3.63 -4.58
CA MET A 58 -1.56 3.37 -4.69
C MET A 58 -0.83 4.37 -5.60
N ALA A 59 -1.51 4.90 -6.61
CA ALA A 59 -0.94 5.90 -7.51
C ALA A 59 -0.99 7.33 -6.93
N PHE A 60 -1.74 7.56 -5.85
CA PHE A 60 -1.91 8.89 -5.24
C PHE A 60 -0.61 9.61 -4.91
N PRO A 61 0.42 8.98 -4.29
CA PRO A 61 1.65 9.68 -3.94
C PRO A 61 2.40 10.25 -5.16
N THR A 62 2.22 9.66 -6.33
CA THR A 62 2.88 10.07 -7.58
C THR A 62 2.02 11.04 -8.39
N LEU A 63 0.72 10.77 -8.49
CA LEU A 63 -0.20 11.52 -9.35
C LEU A 63 -0.79 12.76 -8.67
N GLY A 64 -0.84 12.76 -7.35
CA GLY A 64 -1.46 13.82 -6.56
C GLY A 64 -2.98 13.72 -6.48
N LEU A 65 -3.56 14.38 -5.46
CA LEU A 65 -4.98 14.31 -5.14
C LEU A 65 -5.87 14.75 -6.29
N ALA A 66 -5.51 15.82 -6.99
CA ALA A 66 -6.34 16.39 -8.06
C ALA A 66 -6.64 15.40 -9.18
N LYS A 67 -5.64 14.60 -9.61
CA LYS A 67 -5.83 13.57 -10.64
C LYS A 67 -6.67 12.41 -10.14
N ILE A 68 -6.52 12.04 -8.86
CA ILE A 68 -7.32 10.95 -8.27
C ILE A 68 -8.78 11.39 -8.15
N VAL A 69 -9.06 12.60 -7.64
CA VAL A 69 -10.43 13.14 -7.56
C VAL A 69 -11.05 13.20 -8.96
N TRP A 70 -10.33 13.72 -9.96
CA TRP A 70 -10.79 13.73 -11.35
C TRP A 70 -11.19 12.33 -11.86
N ALA A 71 -10.40 11.31 -11.53
CA ALA A 71 -10.72 9.93 -11.94
C ALA A 71 -11.97 9.40 -11.21
N VAL A 72 -12.09 9.69 -9.92
CA VAL A 72 -13.26 9.29 -9.11
C VAL A 72 -14.53 9.98 -9.61
N ASP A 73 -14.48 11.27 -9.92
CA ASP A 73 -15.63 12.01 -10.47
C ASP A 73 -16.13 11.39 -11.78
N ILE A 74 -15.20 10.96 -12.65
CA ILE A 74 -15.56 10.27 -13.88
C ILE A 74 -16.19 8.90 -13.60
N ILE A 75 -15.65 8.14 -12.65
CA ILE A 75 -16.22 6.84 -12.24
C ILE A 75 -17.64 7.03 -11.76
N LEU A 76 -17.89 7.99 -10.88
CA LEU A 76 -19.23 8.31 -10.36
C LEU A 76 -20.19 8.75 -11.49
N ALA A 77 -19.72 9.59 -12.40
CA ALA A 77 -20.50 10.02 -13.57
C ALA A 77 -20.83 8.89 -14.56
N MET A 78 -20.08 7.77 -14.52
CA MET A 78 -20.35 6.59 -15.36
C MET A 78 -21.46 5.71 -14.80
N ASP A 79 -21.88 5.94 -13.57
CA ASP A 79 -22.98 5.21 -12.89
C ASP A 79 -22.81 3.67 -12.98
N LEU A 80 -21.60 3.19 -12.68
CA LEU A 80 -21.30 1.77 -12.72
C LEU A 80 -21.72 1.10 -11.41
N PRO A 81 -22.62 0.08 -11.44
CA PRO A 81 -23.20 -0.51 -10.22
C PRO A 81 -22.17 -0.97 -9.18
N GLY A 82 -21.03 -1.47 -9.62
CA GLY A 82 -19.96 -1.93 -8.73
C GLY A 82 -19.23 -0.82 -7.97
N PHE A 83 -19.40 0.45 -8.34
CA PHE A 83 -18.81 1.62 -7.68
C PHE A 83 -19.81 2.41 -6.83
N HIS A 84 -21.04 1.96 -6.72
CA HIS A 84 -21.99 2.58 -5.81
C HIS A 84 -21.56 2.39 -4.35
N PRO A 85 -21.73 3.39 -3.48
CA PRO A 85 -21.31 3.30 -2.07
C PRO A 85 -21.85 2.06 -1.36
N GLU A 86 -23.06 1.64 -1.68
CA GLU A 86 -23.70 0.45 -1.13
C GLU A 86 -22.99 -0.85 -1.55
N ALA A 87 -22.54 -0.92 -2.80
CA ALA A 87 -21.78 -2.06 -3.32
C ALA A 87 -20.36 -2.12 -2.73
N LEU A 88 -19.78 -0.95 -2.40
CA LEU A 88 -18.46 -0.84 -1.80
C LEU A 88 -18.49 -1.09 -0.29
N GLN A 89 -19.61 -0.79 0.39
CA GLN A 89 -19.81 -1.06 1.83
C GLN A 89 -20.20 -2.52 2.11
N GLY A 90 -20.73 -3.23 1.11
CA GLY A 90 -21.05 -4.64 1.21
C GLY A 90 -19.81 -5.50 1.27
N LYS A 91 -19.44 -5.91 2.49
CA LYS A 91 -18.41 -6.91 2.79
C LYS A 91 -17.08 -6.53 2.14
N ALA A 92 -16.21 -5.91 2.93
CA ALA A 92 -14.80 -5.92 2.58
C ALA A 92 -14.49 -7.32 2.05
N PRO A 93 -14.07 -7.50 0.78
CA PRO A 93 -13.60 -8.80 0.37
C PRO A 93 -12.55 -9.16 1.40
N ALA A 94 -12.76 -10.27 2.09
CA ALA A 94 -11.66 -10.91 2.76
C ALA A 94 -10.57 -10.86 1.70
N ALA A 95 -9.51 -10.09 1.97
CA ALA A 95 -8.44 -9.91 1.02
C ALA A 95 -8.16 -11.29 0.45
N ALA A 96 -8.51 -11.47 -0.81
CA ALA A 96 -7.85 -12.44 -1.66
C ALA A 96 -6.47 -11.82 -2.01
N ALA A 97 -5.75 -11.40 -0.96
CA ALA A 97 -4.40 -11.80 -0.91
C ALA A 97 -4.49 -13.32 -1.19
N THR A 98 -3.86 -13.79 -2.22
CA THR A 98 -3.05 -14.98 -2.10
C THR A 98 -2.11 -14.68 -0.93
N ALA A 99 -2.67 -14.69 0.25
CA ALA A 99 -1.94 -14.93 1.45
C ALA A 99 -1.44 -16.36 1.24
N ALA A 100 -0.22 -16.52 0.75
CA ALA A 100 0.61 -17.49 1.36
C ALA A 100 0.25 -17.36 2.84
N SER A 101 -0.34 -18.39 3.41
CA SER A 101 -0.90 -18.40 4.77
C SER A 101 0.06 -17.60 5.63
N ALA A 102 -0.40 -16.47 6.20
CA ALA A 102 0.46 -15.71 7.08
C ALA A 102 0.99 -16.75 8.06
N PRO A 103 2.31 -16.91 8.20
CA PRO A 103 2.85 -17.89 9.10
C PRO A 103 2.20 -17.65 10.45
N GLU A 104 1.81 -18.73 11.12
CA GLU A 104 1.19 -18.62 12.44
C GLU A 104 2.05 -17.69 13.30
N PRO A 105 1.43 -16.79 14.10
CA PRO A 105 2.19 -15.87 14.94
C PRO A 105 3.16 -16.64 15.82
N VAL A 106 4.44 -16.40 15.62
CA VAL A 106 5.49 -17.02 16.45
C VAL A 106 5.94 -15.98 17.48
N TRP A 107 6.03 -16.42 18.73
CA TRP A 107 6.55 -15.59 19.81
C TRP A 107 8.09 -15.59 19.79
N HIS A 108 8.67 -14.41 19.88
CA HIS A 108 10.11 -14.21 19.92
C HIS A 108 10.51 -13.54 21.22
N ASP A 109 11.49 -14.11 21.91
CA ASP A 109 12.13 -13.48 23.07
C ASP A 109 13.12 -12.43 22.58
N LEU A 110 12.80 -11.15 22.72
CA LEU A 110 13.62 -10.06 22.19
C LEU A 110 14.73 -9.65 23.16
N LEU A 111 14.43 -9.48 24.45
CA LEU A 111 15.41 -9.06 25.45
C LEU A 111 14.93 -9.37 26.87
N ALA A 112 15.89 -9.48 27.78
CA ALA A 112 15.61 -9.52 29.22
C ALA A 112 15.18 -8.12 29.70
N THR A 113 14.03 -8.04 30.36
CA THR A 113 13.48 -6.75 30.84
C THR A 113 14.26 -6.16 32.00
N ARG A 114 15.09 -6.97 32.68
CA ARG A 114 15.96 -6.52 33.78
C ARG A 114 17.13 -5.69 33.23
N GLY A 115 17.36 -4.53 33.83
CA GLY A 115 18.49 -3.66 33.47
C GLY A 115 18.22 -2.70 32.31
N VAL A 116 17.02 -2.73 31.70
CA VAL A 116 16.64 -1.71 30.70
C VAL A 116 16.03 -0.51 31.43
N GLU A 117 16.59 0.67 31.26
CA GLU A 117 16.11 1.89 31.90
C GLU A 117 14.83 2.41 31.26
N VAL A 118 13.96 3.04 32.06
CA VAL A 118 12.76 3.73 31.55
C VAL A 118 13.17 4.90 30.64
N GLY A 119 12.57 5.02 29.48
CA GLY A 119 12.92 6.01 28.46
C GLY A 119 14.00 5.54 27.49
N SER A 120 14.67 4.40 27.77
CA SER A 120 15.69 3.87 26.85
C SER A 120 15.07 3.16 25.65
N THR A 121 15.83 3.16 24.56
CA THR A 121 15.49 2.45 23.32
C THR A 121 16.66 1.58 22.91
N GLN A 122 16.38 0.32 22.60
CA GLN A 122 17.39 -0.63 22.12
C GLN A 122 16.97 -1.15 20.75
N ARG A 123 17.96 -1.31 19.85
CA ARG A 123 17.76 -1.97 18.57
C ARG A 123 18.11 -3.45 18.73
N ILE A 124 17.21 -4.29 18.26
CA ILE A 124 17.31 -5.75 18.36
C ILE A 124 17.04 -6.35 16.98
N ASP A 125 17.72 -7.40 16.65
CA ASP A 125 17.39 -8.23 15.51
C ASP A 125 16.39 -9.32 15.95
N CYS A 126 15.28 -9.41 15.22
CA CYS A 126 14.26 -10.42 15.40
C CYS A 126 14.13 -11.21 14.10
N ASP A 127 14.83 -12.32 13.99
CA ASP A 127 14.86 -13.20 12.82
C ASP A 127 15.18 -12.46 11.50
N GLY A 128 16.25 -11.66 11.53
CA GLY A 128 16.69 -10.87 10.37
C GLY A 128 15.89 -9.58 10.15
N ARG A 129 14.95 -9.27 11.03
CA ARG A 129 14.20 -8.02 11.03
C ARG A 129 14.62 -7.15 12.20
N ALA A 130 15.22 -6.00 11.92
CA ALA A 130 15.62 -5.09 12.98
C ALA A 130 14.42 -4.33 13.53
N VAL A 131 14.23 -4.36 14.84
CA VAL A 131 13.18 -3.67 15.58
C VAL A 131 13.76 -2.77 16.67
N PHE A 132 13.00 -1.75 17.09
CA PHE A 132 13.30 -0.96 18.28
C PHE A 132 12.39 -1.42 19.41
N VAL A 133 12.98 -1.72 20.56
CA VAL A 133 12.26 -1.93 21.81
C VAL A 133 12.47 -0.70 22.68
N HIS A 134 11.39 -0.01 22.98
CA HIS A 134 11.38 1.18 23.83
C HIS A 134 10.63 0.92 25.12
N ARG A 135 11.28 1.18 26.26
CA ARG A 135 10.63 1.13 27.56
C ARG A 135 10.01 2.48 27.89
N ALA A 136 8.72 2.64 27.57
CA ALA A 136 8.00 3.91 27.76
C ALA A 136 7.70 4.23 29.25
N SER A 137 7.54 3.20 30.10
CA SER A 137 7.35 3.34 31.55
C SER A 137 7.75 2.04 32.26
N ALA A 138 7.60 1.99 33.58
CA ALA A 138 7.89 0.80 34.38
C ALA A 138 7.12 -0.46 33.89
N ARG A 139 5.92 -0.28 33.34
CA ARG A 139 5.03 -1.36 32.89
C ARG A 139 4.66 -1.30 31.40
N SER A 140 5.18 -0.32 30.64
CA SER A 140 4.80 -0.13 29.24
C SER A 140 6.02 -0.27 28.34
N TRP A 141 5.89 -1.20 27.37
CA TRP A 141 6.88 -1.47 26.35
C TRP A 141 6.27 -1.24 24.98
N ARG A 142 7.07 -0.75 24.05
CA ARG A 142 6.66 -0.53 22.66
C ARG A 142 7.70 -1.12 21.74
N VAL A 143 7.24 -1.77 20.68
CA VAL A 143 8.11 -2.33 19.65
C VAL A 143 7.76 -1.66 18.33
N TYR A 144 8.77 -1.19 17.63
CA TYR A 144 8.65 -0.52 16.34
C TYR A 144 9.55 -1.19 15.32
N ASP A 145 9.13 -1.23 14.07
CA ASP A 145 9.99 -1.57 12.96
C ASP A 145 11.11 -0.52 12.82
N SER A 146 12.33 -0.95 12.59
CA SER A 146 13.44 -0.03 12.33
C SER A 146 13.50 0.46 10.89
N LEU A 147 12.67 -0.06 9.99
CA LEU A 147 12.61 0.36 8.60
C LEU A 147 11.58 1.46 8.39
N CYS A 148 12.01 2.51 7.71
CA CYS A 148 11.10 3.58 7.30
C CYS A 148 10.11 3.05 6.26
N PRO A 149 8.79 3.23 6.45
CA PRO A 149 7.78 2.71 5.54
C PRO A 149 7.83 3.34 4.13
N HIS A 150 8.45 4.54 3.99
CA HIS A 150 8.54 5.21 2.69
C HIS A 150 9.62 4.63 1.76
N GLN A 151 10.80 4.34 2.29
CA GLN A 151 11.98 4.00 1.47
C GLN A 151 12.83 2.87 2.04
N THR A 152 12.29 2.04 2.93
CA THR A 152 13.02 0.95 3.59
C THR A 152 14.38 1.39 4.18
N THR A 153 14.54 2.69 4.46
CA THR A 153 15.74 3.24 5.10
C THR A 153 15.76 2.85 6.56
N ASN A 154 16.91 2.35 7.03
CA ASN A 154 17.10 2.09 8.45
C ASN A 154 17.03 3.38 9.27
N ILE A 155 16.12 3.43 10.22
CA ILE A 155 16.05 4.50 11.22
C ILE A 155 17.01 4.10 12.37
N PRO A 156 17.93 4.97 12.81
CA PRO A 156 18.75 4.70 13.97
C PRO A 156 17.90 4.66 15.24
N HIS A 157 18.28 3.84 16.24
CA HIS A 157 17.54 3.73 17.51
C HIS A 157 17.47 5.07 18.27
N LEU A 158 18.44 5.95 18.06
CA LEU A 158 18.45 7.32 18.59
C LEU A 158 17.43 8.25 17.90
N GLY A 159 16.83 7.83 16.79
CA GLY A 159 15.75 8.55 16.11
C GLY A 159 14.44 8.54 16.91
N LEU A 160 14.30 7.66 17.90
CA LEU A 160 13.15 7.66 18.80
C LEU A 160 13.46 8.48 20.06
N GLN A 161 12.81 9.63 20.21
CA GLN A 161 12.91 10.51 21.36
C GLN A 161 11.52 10.72 21.95
N GLY A 162 11.28 10.17 23.13
CA GLY A 162 9.97 10.20 23.78
C GLY A 162 8.89 9.52 22.92
N HIS A 163 8.05 10.31 22.28
CA HIS A 163 6.97 9.82 21.41
C HIS A 163 7.21 10.11 19.91
N THR A 164 8.34 10.73 19.58
CA THR A 164 8.66 11.14 18.21
C THR A 164 9.72 10.23 17.62
N LEU A 165 9.40 9.63 16.48
CA LEU A 165 10.34 8.85 15.67
C LEU A 165 10.74 9.66 14.45
N THR A 166 12.03 9.98 14.33
CA THR A 166 12.58 10.78 13.23
C THR A 166 13.34 9.88 12.26
N CYS A 167 12.93 9.91 11.00
CA CYS A 167 13.64 9.26 9.91
C CYS A 167 14.78 10.18 9.40
N PRO A 168 15.99 9.68 9.16
CA PRO A 168 17.12 10.50 8.70
C PRO A 168 16.95 11.04 7.28
N LYS A 169 15.91 10.62 6.56
CA LYS A 169 15.61 11.06 5.20
C LYS A 169 14.54 12.15 5.10
N HIS A 170 13.79 12.39 6.21
CA HIS A 170 12.72 13.40 6.28
C HIS A 170 12.89 14.28 7.50
#